data_b3b57b15dbf92817ae18f9848c558608
#
_entry.id   b3b57b15dbf92817ae18f9848c558608
#
_cell.length_a   1.000
_cell.length_b   1.000
_cell.length_c   1.000
_cell.angle_alpha   90.00
_cell.angle_beta   90.00
_cell.angle_gamma   90.00
#
_symmetry.space_group_name_H-M   'P 1'
#
loop_
_entity.id
_entity.type
_entity.pdbx_description
1 polymer ?
#
loop_
_entity_poly.entity_id
_entity_poly.type
_entity_poly.pdbx_seq_one_letter_code
_entity_poly.pdbx_strand_id
1 'polypeptide(L)'
;MIPKVKKKVTHRRDNNKIYGRKQGDYDFLKNWAIIRKWAIITYGLKSTADLEILMFLYSEKLFTRTQFAEHSNFLSWDKDRFNRLLREDWIYIWRHRNHQETHLYEVSYKGKKMINSIYKKLLGLEPIPESVRRNKIFLKTAPFSHKTLAIAIKNHNKELKERKLRPSPGLQ
;
A
#
# COMPACT_ATOMS: atom_id res chain seq x y z
N MET A 1 55.50 -0.85 -31.61
CA MET A 1 54.51 -0.20 -30.75
C MET A 1 53.14 -0.42 -31.33
N ILE A 2 52.29 -1.22 -30.68
CA ILE A 2 50.92 -1.53 -31.15
C ILE A 2 49.98 -0.49 -30.49
N PRO A 3 49.17 0.26 -31.25
CA PRO A 3 48.27 1.26 -30.66
C PRO A 3 47.14 0.57 -29.90
N LYS A 4 46.96 0.93 -28.60
CA LYS A 4 45.86 0.47 -27.77
C LYS A 4 44.57 1.05 -28.31
N VAL A 5 43.74 0.19 -28.92
CA VAL A 5 42.37 0.54 -29.33
C VAL A 5 41.54 0.81 -28.07
N LYS A 6 41.14 2.05 -27.88
CA LYS A 6 40.20 2.44 -26.83
C LYS A 6 38.83 1.81 -27.17
N LYS A 7 38.41 0.81 -26.41
CA LYS A 7 37.02 0.27 -26.51
C LYS A 7 36.02 1.40 -26.20
N LYS A 8 35.24 1.81 -27.20
CA LYS A 8 34.09 2.68 -26.97
C LYS A 8 33.13 1.97 -26.02
N VAL A 9 32.97 2.53 -24.81
CA VAL A 9 31.92 2.11 -23.88
C VAL A 9 30.61 2.55 -24.52
N THR A 10 29.91 1.60 -25.15
CA THR A 10 28.54 1.81 -25.59
C THR A 10 27.66 1.88 -24.35
N HIS A 11 27.26 3.08 -23.96
CA HIS A 11 26.17 3.24 -22.99
C HIS A 11 24.94 2.54 -23.56
N ARG A 12 24.62 1.36 -23.02
CA ARG A 12 23.32 0.75 -23.24
C ARG A 12 22.29 1.78 -22.79
N ARG A 13 21.47 2.25 -23.73
CA ARG A 13 20.31 3.08 -23.39
C ARG A 13 19.49 2.27 -22.41
N ASP A 14 19.32 2.80 -21.21
CA ASP A 14 18.47 2.22 -20.16
C ASP A 14 17.01 2.32 -20.58
N ASN A 15 16.60 1.42 -21.49
CA ASN A 15 15.20 1.31 -21.93
C ASN A 15 14.26 0.81 -20.80
N ASN A 16 14.83 0.46 -19.63
CA ASN A 16 14.08 -0.06 -18.48
C ASN A 16 13.52 1.01 -17.54
N LYS A 17 13.64 2.30 -17.86
CA LYS A 17 13.15 3.38 -16.99
C LYS A 17 11.63 3.42 -16.84
N ILE A 18 10.89 2.84 -17.79
CA ILE A 18 9.41 2.88 -17.78
C ILE A 18 8.81 1.78 -16.90
N TYR A 19 9.51 0.64 -16.73
CA TYR A 19 9.01 -0.53 -16.00
C TYR A 19 9.80 -0.85 -14.72
N GLY A 20 10.67 0.06 -14.27
CA GLY A 20 11.43 -0.13 -13.05
C GLY A 20 10.60 0.16 -11.79
N ARG A 21 11.01 -0.43 -10.66
CA ARG A 21 10.43 -0.13 -9.35
C ARG A 21 10.54 1.33 -8.93
N LYS A 22 11.42 2.10 -9.60
CA LYS A 22 11.63 3.53 -9.38
C LYS A 22 11.02 4.34 -10.50
N GLN A 23 10.28 5.36 -10.13
CA GLN A 23 9.82 6.40 -11.03
C GLN A 23 10.50 7.71 -10.64
N GLY A 24 11.56 8.07 -11.39
CA GLY A 24 12.50 9.08 -10.93
C GLY A 24 13.20 8.63 -9.65
N ASP A 25 13.22 9.49 -8.63
CA ASP A 25 13.79 9.19 -7.30
C ASP A 25 12.82 8.41 -6.38
N TYR A 26 11.60 8.11 -6.83
CA TYR A 26 10.57 7.48 -6.01
C TYR A 26 10.55 5.95 -6.19
N ASP A 27 10.82 5.20 -5.13
CA ASP A 27 10.79 3.74 -5.10
C ASP A 27 9.43 3.25 -4.57
N PHE A 28 8.50 2.95 -5.49
CA PHE A 28 7.16 2.50 -5.13
C PHE A 28 7.15 1.19 -4.34
N LEU A 29 8.00 0.22 -4.69
CA LEU A 29 8.01 -1.08 -4.00
C LEU A 29 8.55 -0.96 -2.58
N LYS A 30 9.60 -0.15 -2.36
CA LYS A 30 10.13 0.14 -1.03
C LYS A 30 9.05 0.82 -0.18
N ASN A 31 8.41 1.83 -0.71
CA ASN A 31 7.39 2.60 -0.01
C ASN A 31 6.14 1.76 0.27
N TRP A 32 5.69 0.97 -0.69
CA TRP A 32 4.60 0.03 -0.51
C TRP A 32 4.88 -0.98 0.60
N ALA A 33 6.09 -1.56 0.63
CA ALA A 33 6.46 -2.52 1.66
C ALA A 33 6.40 -1.94 3.08
N ILE A 34 6.81 -0.68 3.27
CA ILE A 34 6.77 0.03 4.56
C ILE A 34 5.32 0.35 4.93
N ILE A 35 4.57 0.98 4.02
CA ILE A 35 3.20 1.44 4.24
C ILE A 35 2.26 0.27 4.49
N ARG A 36 2.39 -0.83 3.75
CA ARG A 36 1.62 -2.04 3.92
C ARG A 36 1.78 -2.63 5.33
N LYS A 37 3.02 -2.80 5.78
CA LYS A 37 3.31 -3.31 7.14
C LYS A 37 2.77 -2.38 8.21
N TRP A 38 2.97 -1.06 8.05
CA TRP A 38 2.41 -0.06 8.94
C TRP A 38 0.88 -0.16 9.01
N ALA A 39 0.20 -0.25 7.87
CA ALA A 39 -1.25 -0.30 7.80
C ALA A 39 -1.81 -1.55 8.52
N ILE A 40 -1.25 -2.73 8.25
CA ILE A 40 -1.68 -3.98 8.89
C ILE A 40 -1.59 -3.86 10.41
N ILE A 41 -0.46 -3.39 10.94
CA ILE A 41 -0.23 -3.28 12.39
C ILE A 41 -1.14 -2.20 13.01
N THR A 42 -1.26 -1.05 12.34
CA THR A 42 -1.99 0.09 12.89
C THR A 42 -3.49 -0.15 12.90
N TYR A 43 -4.03 -0.75 11.85
CA TYR A 43 -5.46 -0.98 11.71
C TYR A 43 -5.90 -2.37 12.20
N GLY A 44 -4.96 -3.26 12.58
CA GLY A 44 -5.25 -4.57 13.11
C GLY A 44 -5.80 -5.55 12.09
N LEU A 45 -5.39 -5.45 10.84
CA LEU A 45 -5.75 -6.43 9.81
C LEU A 45 -5.01 -7.75 10.05
N LYS A 46 -5.65 -8.88 9.77
CA LYS A 46 -5.06 -10.20 9.97
C LYS A 46 -3.94 -10.49 8.98
N SER A 47 -4.07 -10.02 7.75
CA SER A 47 -3.12 -10.34 6.69
C SER A 47 -2.96 -9.21 5.67
N THR A 48 -1.90 -9.33 4.87
CA THR A 48 -1.68 -8.46 3.70
C THR A 48 -2.81 -8.61 2.68
N ALA A 49 -3.28 -9.84 2.48
CA ALA A 49 -4.36 -10.11 1.55
C ALA A 49 -5.68 -9.45 1.95
N ASP A 50 -5.94 -9.29 3.26
CA ASP A 50 -7.11 -8.53 3.74
C ASP A 50 -7.01 -7.05 3.36
N LEU A 51 -5.81 -6.48 3.45
CA LEU A 51 -5.58 -5.11 3.02
C LEU A 51 -5.76 -4.94 1.50
N GLU A 52 -5.13 -5.83 0.73
CA GLU A 52 -5.12 -5.77 -0.73
C GLU A 52 -6.51 -5.95 -1.31
N ILE A 53 -7.32 -6.89 -0.77
CA ILE A 53 -8.70 -7.07 -1.23
C ILE A 53 -9.57 -5.85 -0.90
N LEU A 54 -9.41 -5.24 0.27
CA LEU A 54 -10.15 -4.02 0.62
C LEU A 54 -9.80 -2.86 -0.32
N MET A 55 -8.53 -2.72 -0.70
CA MET A 55 -8.09 -1.71 -1.67
C MET A 55 -8.68 -1.98 -3.06
N PHE A 56 -8.74 -3.25 -3.46
CA PHE A 56 -9.35 -3.67 -4.72
C PHE A 56 -10.84 -3.35 -4.76
N LEU A 57 -11.58 -3.78 -3.75
CA LEU A 57 -13.03 -3.57 -3.63
C LEU A 57 -13.42 -2.09 -3.48
N TYR A 58 -12.53 -1.27 -2.93
CA TYR A 58 -12.75 0.17 -2.86
C TYR A 58 -12.90 0.82 -4.24
N SER A 59 -12.17 0.32 -5.22
CA SER A 59 -12.24 0.79 -6.61
C SER A 59 -13.55 0.36 -7.30
N GLU A 60 -14.08 -0.81 -6.93
CA GLU A 60 -15.34 -1.35 -7.48
C GLU A 60 -16.59 -0.65 -6.96
N LYS A 61 -16.46 0.09 -5.84
CA LYS A 61 -17.57 0.73 -5.10
C LYS A 61 -18.53 -0.28 -4.51
N LEU A 62 -19.43 -0.87 -5.31
CA LEU A 62 -20.38 -1.91 -4.91
C LEU A 62 -19.95 -3.26 -5.49
N PHE A 63 -20.07 -4.31 -4.71
CA PHE A 63 -19.67 -5.65 -5.13
C PHE A 63 -20.59 -6.73 -4.56
N THR A 64 -20.62 -7.88 -5.23
CA THR A 64 -21.31 -9.08 -4.79
C THR A 64 -20.34 -10.01 -4.05
N ARG A 65 -20.90 -11.01 -3.37
CA ARG A 65 -20.07 -12.06 -2.73
C ARG A 65 -19.26 -12.87 -3.76
N THR A 66 -19.79 -13.04 -4.97
CA THR A 66 -19.09 -13.74 -6.07
C THR A 66 -17.87 -12.94 -6.50
N GLN A 67 -18.01 -11.65 -6.77
CA GLN A 67 -16.89 -10.78 -7.11
C GLN A 67 -15.83 -10.73 -6.01
N PHE A 68 -16.26 -10.68 -4.75
CA PHE A 68 -15.33 -10.81 -3.63
C PHE A 68 -14.54 -12.12 -3.68
N ALA A 69 -15.20 -13.25 -3.94
CA ALA A 69 -14.54 -14.56 -4.01
C ALA A 69 -13.54 -14.63 -5.17
N GLU A 70 -13.88 -14.10 -6.34
CA GLU A 70 -12.99 -14.00 -7.49
C GLU A 70 -11.71 -13.25 -7.13
N HIS A 71 -11.82 -12.04 -6.57
CA HIS A 71 -10.66 -11.26 -6.15
C HIS A 71 -9.87 -11.92 -5.02
N SER A 72 -10.56 -12.57 -4.07
CA SER A 72 -9.91 -13.26 -2.96
C SER A 72 -9.04 -14.43 -3.41
N ASN A 73 -9.46 -15.15 -4.46
CA ASN A 73 -8.73 -16.30 -4.99
C ASN A 73 -7.36 -15.93 -5.57
N PHE A 74 -7.22 -14.72 -6.13
CA PHE A 74 -5.93 -14.24 -6.64
C PHE A 74 -4.90 -13.94 -5.54
N LEU A 75 -5.35 -13.65 -4.32
CA LEU A 75 -4.47 -13.17 -3.25
C LEU A 75 -3.95 -14.31 -2.37
N SER A 76 -4.86 -15.08 -1.81
CA SER A 76 -4.56 -16.26 -1.01
C SER A 76 -5.86 -16.94 -0.58
N TRP A 77 -5.82 -18.25 -0.39
CA TRP A 77 -6.95 -18.99 0.15
C TRP A 77 -7.21 -18.61 1.62
N ASP A 78 -8.41 -18.10 1.90
CA ASP A 78 -8.92 -17.91 3.27
C ASP A 78 -10.45 -17.97 3.22
N LYS A 79 -10.99 -19.14 3.58
CA LYS A 79 -12.43 -19.45 3.57
C LYS A 79 -13.26 -18.46 4.39
N ASP A 80 -12.71 -17.95 5.48
CA ASP A 80 -13.44 -17.12 6.44
C ASP A 80 -13.23 -15.62 6.22
N ARG A 81 -12.40 -15.22 5.26
CA ARG A 81 -12.05 -13.81 5.03
C ARG A 81 -13.26 -12.92 4.88
N PHE A 82 -14.21 -13.30 4.03
CA PHE A 82 -15.42 -12.52 3.82
C PHE A 82 -16.20 -12.27 5.11
N ASN A 83 -16.52 -13.34 5.83
CA ASN A 83 -17.30 -13.28 7.06
C ASN A 83 -16.56 -12.51 8.17
N ARG A 84 -15.23 -12.64 8.22
CA ARG A 84 -14.39 -11.89 9.14
C ARG A 84 -14.42 -10.39 8.83
N LEU A 85 -14.21 -9.99 7.59
CA LEU A 85 -14.22 -8.59 7.19
C LEU A 85 -15.60 -7.95 7.41
N LEU A 86 -16.68 -8.72 7.22
CA LEU A 86 -18.04 -8.27 7.52
C LEU A 86 -18.25 -8.10 9.04
N ARG A 87 -17.85 -9.07 9.85
CA ARG A 87 -17.96 -9.03 11.32
C ARG A 87 -17.12 -7.92 11.95
N GLU A 88 -15.98 -7.62 11.36
CA GLU A 88 -15.05 -6.58 11.82
C GLU A 88 -15.40 -5.18 11.25
N ASP A 89 -16.53 -5.02 10.58
CA ASP A 89 -16.99 -3.76 9.98
C ASP A 89 -16.01 -3.15 8.95
N TRP A 90 -15.27 -3.98 8.21
CA TRP A 90 -14.48 -3.51 7.08
C TRP A 90 -15.30 -3.37 5.81
N ILE A 91 -16.32 -4.22 5.67
CA ILE A 91 -17.35 -4.20 4.63
C ILE A 91 -18.72 -4.28 5.28
N TYR A 92 -19.74 -3.82 4.61
CA TYR A 92 -21.12 -3.89 5.10
C TYR A 92 -22.10 -4.19 3.96
N ILE A 93 -23.30 -4.62 4.31
CA ILE A 93 -24.36 -4.84 3.35
C ILE A 93 -24.96 -3.49 2.98
N TRP A 94 -24.71 -3.05 1.74
CA TRP A 94 -25.28 -1.82 1.22
C TRP A 94 -26.76 -2.01 0.83
N ARG A 95 -27.11 -3.16 0.21
CA ARG A 95 -28.46 -3.52 -0.15
C ARG A 95 -28.73 -4.99 0.16
N HIS A 96 -29.82 -5.25 0.88
CA HIS A 96 -30.26 -6.61 1.14
C HIS A 96 -30.85 -7.25 -0.12
N ARG A 97 -30.73 -8.58 -0.19
CA ARG A 97 -31.34 -9.38 -1.24
C ARG A 97 -32.83 -9.15 -1.27
N ASN A 98 -33.40 -8.99 -2.48
CA ASN A 98 -34.83 -9.14 -2.76
C ASN A 98 -35.07 -10.36 -3.70
N HIS A 99 -36.27 -10.62 -4.11
CA HIS A 99 -36.62 -11.83 -4.87
C HIS A 99 -35.81 -12.05 -6.16
N GLN A 100 -35.28 -10.99 -6.76
CA GLN A 100 -34.59 -11.03 -8.06
C GLN A 100 -33.08 -10.68 -8.00
N GLU A 101 -32.64 -10.09 -6.91
CA GLU A 101 -31.29 -9.53 -6.83
C GLU A 101 -30.49 -10.05 -5.63
N THR A 102 -29.20 -10.23 -5.80
CA THR A 102 -28.28 -10.65 -4.73
C THR A 102 -27.98 -9.51 -3.77
N HIS A 103 -27.42 -9.82 -2.60
CA HIS A 103 -26.87 -8.81 -1.71
C HIS A 103 -25.77 -8.02 -2.43
N LEU A 104 -25.79 -6.70 -2.23
CA LEU A 104 -24.68 -5.83 -2.59
C LEU A 104 -23.98 -5.36 -1.33
N TYR A 105 -22.67 -5.31 -1.41
CA TYR A 105 -21.76 -4.93 -0.34
C TYR A 105 -20.96 -3.70 -0.73
N GLU A 106 -20.46 -3.01 0.25
CA GLU A 106 -19.58 -1.85 0.07
C GLU A 106 -18.49 -1.87 1.16
N VAL A 107 -17.34 -1.29 0.86
CA VAL A 107 -16.31 -1.03 1.85
C VAL A 107 -16.83 0.02 2.83
N SER A 108 -16.74 -0.25 4.12
CA SER A 108 -17.24 0.63 5.17
C SER A 108 -16.54 1.98 5.21
N TYR A 109 -17.11 2.95 5.90
CA TYR A 109 -16.45 4.24 6.14
C TYR A 109 -15.08 4.08 6.79
N LYS A 110 -14.94 3.16 7.75
CA LYS A 110 -13.67 2.79 8.39
C LYS A 110 -12.65 2.31 7.35
N GLY A 111 -13.07 1.41 6.46
CA GLY A 111 -12.24 0.89 5.37
C GLY A 111 -11.84 1.99 4.39
N LYS A 112 -12.79 2.80 3.93
CA LYS A 112 -12.55 3.93 3.02
C LYS A 112 -11.55 4.93 3.61
N LYS A 113 -11.69 5.27 4.90
CA LYS A 113 -10.76 6.18 5.60
C LYS A 113 -9.35 5.61 5.67
N MET A 114 -9.22 4.31 5.97
CA MET A 114 -7.94 3.60 5.97
C MET A 114 -7.28 3.65 4.59
N ILE A 115 -8.01 3.27 3.55
CA ILE A 115 -7.50 3.19 2.17
C ILE A 115 -7.04 4.57 1.68
N ASN A 116 -7.85 5.61 1.90
CA ASN A 116 -7.46 6.98 1.56
C ASN A 116 -6.19 7.43 2.29
N SER A 117 -6.03 7.06 3.57
CA SER A 117 -4.80 7.33 4.33
C SER A 117 -3.59 6.60 3.75
N ILE A 118 -3.77 5.37 3.28
CA ILE A 118 -2.72 4.58 2.63
C ILE A 118 -2.29 5.23 1.31
N TYR A 119 -3.24 5.60 0.45
CA TYR A 119 -2.93 6.26 -0.82
C TYR A 119 -2.22 7.61 -0.61
N LYS A 120 -2.67 8.43 0.35
CA LYS A 120 -1.99 9.70 0.66
C LYS A 120 -0.53 9.48 1.07
N LYS A 121 -0.25 8.44 1.87
CA LYS A 121 1.12 8.09 2.27
C LYS A 121 1.92 7.50 1.13
N LEU A 122 1.30 6.67 0.31
CA LEU A 122 1.95 6.06 -0.85
C LEU A 122 2.35 7.13 -1.89
N LEU A 123 1.51 8.14 -2.07
CA LEU A 123 1.79 9.29 -2.94
C LEU A 123 2.75 10.32 -2.30
N GLY A 124 3.15 10.13 -1.04
CA GLY A 124 4.03 11.04 -0.33
C GLY A 124 3.36 12.35 0.10
N LEU A 125 2.03 12.43 0.07
CA LEU A 125 1.27 13.61 0.50
C LEU A 125 1.28 13.78 2.02
N GLU A 126 1.25 12.67 2.76
CA GLU A 126 1.26 12.63 4.21
C GLU A 126 2.39 11.72 4.73
N PRO A 127 3.13 12.10 5.77
CA PRO A 127 4.09 11.22 6.42
C PRO A 127 3.38 10.14 7.24
N ILE A 128 4.07 9.04 7.51
CA ILE A 128 3.59 8.02 8.44
C ILE A 128 3.76 8.55 9.87
N PRO A 129 2.74 8.47 10.75
CA PRO A 129 2.84 8.96 12.12
C PRO A 129 3.99 8.29 12.89
N GLU A 130 4.80 9.09 13.59
CA GLU A 130 5.90 8.62 14.43
C GLU A 130 5.56 8.63 15.93
N SER A 131 4.43 9.24 16.30
CA SER A 131 4.01 9.30 17.70
C SER A 131 3.45 7.96 18.18
N VAL A 132 3.84 7.53 19.36
CA VAL A 132 3.36 6.29 20.02
C VAL A 132 1.83 6.25 20.10
N ARG A 133 1.18 7.39 20.34
CA ARG A 133 -0.29 7.50 20.44
C ARG A 133 -1.01 7.11 19.15
N ARG A 134 -0.41 7.40 17.99
CA ARG A 134 -1.00 7.16 16.66
C ARG A 134 -0.45 5.93 15.96
N ASN A 135 0.67 5.40 16.46
CA ASN A 135 1.37 4.30 15.80
C ASN A 135 2.04 3.39 16.84
N LYS A 136 1.41 2.24 17.07
CA LYS A 136 1.87 1.24 18.04
C LYS A 136 3.26 0.66 17.72
N ILE A 137 3.76 0.83 16.49
CA ILE A 137 5.10 0.40 16.07
C ILE A 137 6.18 1.10 16.91
N PHE A 138 5.92 2.31 17.38
CA PHE A 138 6.86 3.10 18.19
C PHE A 138 6.79 2.86 19.70
N LEU A 139 6.00 1.88 20.15
CA LEU A 139 5.98 1.48 21.55
C LEU A 139 7.36 0.97 21.99
N LYS A 140 7.79 1.34 23.21
CA LYS A 140 9.06 0.86 23.80
C LYS A 140 9.09 -0.67 23.95
N THR A 141 7.93 -1.27 24.25
CA THR A 141 7.72 -2.71 24.42
C THR A 141 7.49 -3.45 23.10
N ALA A 142 7.56 -2.76 21.95
CA ALA A 142 7.30 -3.36 20.65
C ALA A 142 8.32 -4.46 20.30
N PRO A 143 7.91 -5.52 19.58
CA PRO A 143 8.80 -6.58 19.11
C PRO A 143 9.96 -6.02 18.26
N PHE A 144 11.04 -6.80 18.15
CA PHE A 144 12.22 -6.38 17.36
C PHE A 144 11.87 -6.04 15.90
N SER A 145 10.96 -6.79 15.27
CA SER A 145 10.46 -6.52 13.93
C SER A 145 9.82 -5.14 13.79
N HIS A 146 9.13 -4.65 14.84
CA HIS A 146 8.57 -3.30 14.86
C HIS A 146 9.65 -2.24 15.01
N LYS A 147 10.72 -2.51 15.76
CA LYS A 147 11.85 -1.57 15.89
C LYS A 147 12.53 -1.33 14.55
N THR A 148 12.76 -2.40 13.78
CA THR A 148 13.30 -2.28 12.42
C THR A 148 12.37 -1.49 11.50
N LEU A 149 11.05 -1.77 11.58
CA LEU A 149 10.06 -1.02 10.81
C LEU A 149 9.98 0.46 11.23
N ALA A 150 10.13 0.76 12.52
CA ALA A 150 10.16 2.14 13.01
C ALA A 150 11.34 2.93 12.42
N ILE A 151 12.51 2.32 12.30
CA ILE A 151 13.68 2.93 11.63
C ILE A 151 13.36 3.18 10.15
N ALA A 152 12.79 2.19 9.47
CA ALA A 152 12.41 2.33 8.06
C ALA A 152 11.37 3.46 7.85
N ILE A 153 10.40 3.61 8.76
CA ILE A 153 9.41 4.70 8.73
C ILE A 153 10.10 6.07 8.91
N LYS A 154 11.01 6.20 9.86
CA LYS A 154 11.75 7.47 10.07
C LYS A 154 12.55 7.86 8.84
N ASN A 155 13.26 6.91 8.24
CA ASN A 155 14.02 7.14 7.01
C ASN A 155 13.10 7.53 5.84
N HIS A 156 11.98 6.84 5.68
CA HIS A 156 10.97 7.16 4.67
C HIS A 156 10.43 8.59 4.85
N ASN A 157 10.06 8.97 6.07
CA ASN A 157 9.57 10.32 6.36
C ASN A 157 10.63 11.39 6.12
N LYS A 158 11.92 11.10 6.42
CA LYS A 158 13.04 11.99 6.13
C LYS A 158 13.21 12.20 4.62
N GLU A 159 13.22 11.10 3.85
CA GLU A 159 13.27 11.16 2.37
C GLU A 159 12.11 11.99 1.79
N LEU A 160 10.89 11.85 2.34
CA LEU A 160 9.74 12.65 1.93
C LEU A 160 9.91 14.15 2.21
N LYS A 161 10.46 14.50 3.37
CA LYS A 161 10.74 15.92 3.72
C LYS A 161 11.78 16.51 2.77
N GLU A 162 12.88 15.80 2.54
CA GLU A 162 13.94 16.24 1.64
C GLU A 162 13.44 16.41 0.19
N ARG A 163 12.56 15.51 -0.26
CA ARG A 163 11.94 15.60 -1.58
C ARG A 163 11.04 16.84 -1.73
N LYS A 164 10.25 17.17 -0.69
CA LYS A 164 9.41 18.37 -0.69
C LYS A 164 10.21 19.68 -0.69
N LEU A 165 11.44 19.65 -0.19
CA LEU A 165 12.34 20.81 -0.15
C LEU A 165 13.11 21.00 -1.48
N ARG A 166 13.20 19.96 -2.33
CA ARG A 166 13.81 20.12 -3.66
C ARG A 166 12.81 20.80 -4.58
N PRO A 167 13.18 21.94 -5.21
CA PRO A 167 12.33 22.54 -6.22
C PRO A 167 12.07 21.50 -7.31
N SER A 168 10.84 21.36 -7.76
CA SER A 168 10.49 20.54 -8.91
C SER A 168 11.39 20.95 -10.07
N PRO A 169 12.09 20.04 -10.77
CA PRO A 169 12.76 20.39 -12.01
C PRO A 169 11.66 20.94 -12.92
N GLY A 170 11.81 22.22 -13.27
CA GLY A 170 10.79 22.99 -13.98
C GLY A 170 10.25 22.25 -15.19
N LEU A 171 8.94 22.27 -15.32
CA LEU A 171 8.26 22.14 -16.61
C LEU A 171 8.72 23.33 -17.44
N GLN A 172 9.81 23.16 -18.20
CA GLN A 172 10.15 23.96 -19.35
C GLN A 172 9.71 23.20 -20.59
#